data_0c29a3770e4dcda37ab7be47d638ea41
#
_entry.id   0c29a3770e4dcda37ab7be47d638ea41
#
_cell.length_a   1.000
_cell.length_b   1.000
_cell.length_c   1.000
_cell.angle_alpha   90.00
_cell.angle_beta   90.00
_cell.angle_gamma   90.00
#
_symmetry.space_group_name_H-M   'P 1'
#
loop_
_entity.id
_entity.type
_entity.pdbx_description
1 polymer ?
#
loop_
_entity_poly.entity_id
_entity_poly.type
_entity_poly.pdbx_seq_one_letter_code
_entity_poly.pdbx_strand_id
1 'polypeptide(L)'
;MAYLSRKILSESTINDWFNDLRIRASYATIGNSDLGNYFPYLGTYGAKKAGSNTAIAWNRMGNSQLKWETTETFDIGLDGSFFNNRLTFELAYWQKNSKDLVLEVPTAPTAGIPYNSYFDNIGKIKNSGMELTVNATIIATKDWNWQLISTSPRLRTR
;
A
#
# COMPACT_ATOMS: atom_id res chain seq x y z
N MET A 1 -12.72 -6.47 -1.66
CA MET A 1 -12.23 -6.07 -0.33
C MET A 1 -13.00 -6.85 0.73
N ALA A 2 -12.35 -7.63 1.57
CA ALA A 2 -12.99 -8.34 2.68
C ALA A 2 -12.54 -7.67 3.99
N TYR A 3 -13.50 -7.29 4.82
CA TYR A 3 -13.28 -6.72 6.15
C TYR A 3 -13.98 -7.59 7.18
N LEU A 4 -13.23 -8.06 8.17
CA LEU A 4 -13.75 -8.82 9.29
C LEU A 4 -13.44 -8.07 10.59
N SER A 5 -14.48 -7.70 11.34
CA SER A 5 -14.33 -7.13 12.68
C SER A 5 -15.16 -7.95 13.64
N ARG A 6 -14.59 -8.40 14.73
CA ARG A 6 -15.29 -9.11 15.80
C ARG A 6 -15.01 -8.49 17.15
N LYS A 7 -16.07 -8.14 17.86
CA LYS A 7 -16.03 -7.81 19.28
C LYS A 7 -15.94 -9.12 20.08
N ILE A 8 -14.89 -9.29 20.89
CA ILE A 8 -14.62 -10.56 21.57
C ILE A 8 -15.26 -10.59 22.94
N LEU A 9 -15.39 -9.46 23.59
CA LEU A 9 -15.94 -9.36 24.93
C LEU A 9 -17.00 -8.24 24.96
N SER A 10 -18.17 -8.55 25.46
CA SER A 10 -19.26 -7.62 25.69
C SER A 10 -19.48 -7.39 27.20
N GLU A 11 -20.00 -6.26 27.50
CA GLU A 11 -20.20 -5.54 28.74
C GLU A 11 -20.67 -6.31 29.99
N SER A 12 -20.95 -7.60 29.97
CA SER A 12 -21.71 -8.22 31.06
C SER A 12 -20.92 -9.05 32.08
N THR A 13 -19.60 -9.18 31.98
CA THR A 13 -18.95 -10.20 32.83
C THR A 13 -17.57 -9.88 33.42
N ILE A 14 -16.94 -8.76 33.12
CA ILE A 14 -15.56 -8.55 33.59
C ILE A 14 -15.41 -7.17 34.25
N ASN A 15 -15.13 -7.18 35.55
CA ASN A 15 -14.62 -6.09 36.40
C ASN A 15 -14.61 -4.66 35.81
N ASP A 16 -14.92 -3.68 36.64
CA ASP A 16 -14.96 -2.23 36.34
C ASP A 16 -13.73 -1.63 35.64
N TRP A 17 -12.66 -2.40 35.47
CA TRP A 17 -11.43 -1.98 34.83
C TRP A 17 -11.26 -2.41 33.36
N PHE A 18 -12.08 -3.35 32.86
CA PHE A 18 -12.02 -3.83 31.46
C PHE A 18 -13.35 -3.55 30.74
N ASN A 19 -13.32 -2.75 29.67
CA ASN A 19 -14.52 -2.32 28.98
C ASN A 19 -14.74 -3.01 27.64
N ASP A 20 -13.73 -3.02 26.77
CA ASP A 20 -13.89 -3.57 25.41
C ASP A 20 -12.57 -4.10 24.87
N LEU A 21 -12.66 -5.17 24.10
CA LEU A 21 -11.56 -5.70 23.30
C LEU A 21 -12.09 -6.10 21.92
N ARG A 22 -11.47 -5.54 20.88
CA ARG A 22 -11.86 -5.79 19.51
C ARG A 22 -10.67 -6.23 18.68
N ILE A 23 -10.83 -7.31 17.92
CA ILE A 23 -9.90 -7.70 16.86
C ILE A 23 -10.51 -7.31 15.53
N ARG A 24 -9.70 -6.72 14.66
CA ARG A 24 -10.03 -6.43 13.27
C ARG A 24 -9.00 -7.06 12.35
N ALA A 25 -9.44 -7.55 11.21
CA ALA A 25 -8.56 -8.02 10.14
C ALA A 25 -9.15 -7.63 8.80
N SER A 26 -8.31 -7.24 7.87
CA SER A 26 -8.71 -6.95 6.50
C SER A 26 -7.71 -7.50 5.50
N TYR A 27 -8.21 -7.87 4.33
CA TYR A 27 -7.41 -8.24 3.18
C TYR A 27 -7.99 -7.61 1.91
N ALA A 28 -7.13 -7.00 1.11
CA ALA A 28 -7.53 -6.38 -0.14
C ALA A 28 -6.50 -6.65 -1.22
N THR A 29 -6.99 -6.85 -2.45
CA THR A 29 -6.15 -6.90 -3.65
C THR A 29 -6.66 -5.85 -4.63
N ILE A 30 -5.75 -5.05 -5.16
CA ILE A 30 -6.04 -3.96 -6.09
C ILE A 30 -5.14 -4.13 -7.30
N GLY A 31 -5.74 -4.13 -8.50
CA GLY A 31 -5.03 -4.05 -9.77
C GLY A 31 -4.93 -2.60 -10.23
N ASN A 32 -3.77 -2.20 -10.76
CA ASN A 32 -3.55 -0.91 -11.39
C ASN A 32 -3.18 -1.13 -12.86
N SER A 33 -4.01 -0.60 -13.76
CA SER A 33 -3.78 -0.62 -15.21
C SER A 33 -3.30 0.71 -15.78
N ASP A 34 -3.26 1.76 -14.95
CA ASP A 34 -2.78 3.09 -15.36
C ASP A 34 -1.25 3.14 -15.26
N LEU A 35 -0.60 2.92 -16.39
CA LEU A 35 0.86 2.95 -16.53
C LEU A 35 1.37 4.29 -17.07
N GLY A 36 0.53 5.34 -17.05
CA GLY A 36 0.87 6.67 -17.58
C GLY A 36 1.03 6.74 -19.10
N ASN A 37 0.79 5.64 -19.81
CA ASN A 37 0.83 5.56 -21.27
C ASN A 37 -0.37 4.77 -21.78
N TYR A 38 -0.99 5.27 -22.85
CA TYR A 38 -2.01 4.51 -23.58
C TYR A 38 -1.36 3.37 -24.36
N PHE A 39 -1.86 2.15 -24.19
CA PHE A 39 -1.40 0.96 -24.89
C PHE A 39 0.11 0.66 -24.78
N PRO A 40 0.69 0.58 -23.56
CA PRO A 40 2.13 0.36 -23.40
C PRO A 40 2.61 -0.99 -23.91
N TYR A 41 1.69 -1.95 -24.11
CA TYR A 41 1.96 -3.28 -24.67
C TYR A 41 2.17 -3.27 -26.19
N LEU A 42 1.74 -2.21 -26.89
CA LEU A 42 1.91 -2.06 -28.32
C LEU A 42 3.24 -1.38 -28.68
N GLY A 43 3.95 -1.94 -29.65
CA GLY A 43 5.02 -1.24 -30.33
C GLY A 43 4.44 -0.13 -31.21
N THR A 44 5.08 1.02 -31.23
CA THR A 44 4.66 2.15 -32.06
C THR A 44 5.73 2.52 -33.07
N TYR A 45 5.29 2.92 -34.25
CA TYR A 45 6.13 3.45 -35.31
C TYR A 45 5.82 4.94 -35.50
N GLY A 46 6.79 5.67 -35.93
CA GLY A 46 6.64 7.11 -36.22
C GLY A 46 7.48 7.53 -37.40
N ALA A 47 7.08 8.61 -38.02
CA ALA A 47 7.84 9.24 -39.10
C ALA A 47 9.06 9.96 -38.50
N LYS A 48 10.24 9.62 -38.93
CA LYS A 48 11.51 10.28 -38.54
C LYS A 48 12.24 10.79 -39.77
N LYS A 49 12.93 11.91 -39.63
CA LYS A 49 13.80 12.43 -40.69
C LYS A 49 15.09 11.63 -40.78
N ALA A 50 15.41 11.13 -41.94
CA ALA A 50 16.67 10.49 -42.30
C ALA A 50 17.32 11.37 -43.40
N GLY A 51 18.09 12.37 -43.01
CA GLY A 51 18.58 13.42 -43.90
C GLY A 51 17.44 14.27 -44.45
N SER A 52 17.34 14.38 -45.78
CA SER A 52 16.23 15.07 -46.50
C SER A 52 14.97 14.23 -46.64
N ASN A 53 15.02 12.94 -46.38
CA ASN A 53 13.91 12.02 -46.55
C ASN A 53 13.17 11.74 -45.26
N THR A 54 11.90 11.35 -45.35
CA THR A 54 11.10 10.86 -44.23
C THR A 54 11.12 9.35 -44.27
N ALA A 55 11.49 8.73 -43.15
CA ALA A 55 11.46 7.29 -42.95
C ALA A 55 10.52 6.91 -41.84
N ILE A 56 9.90 5.75 -41.91
CA ILE A 56 9.16 5.15 -40.81
C ILE A 56 10.15 4.38 -39.96
N ALA A 57 10.23 4.73 -38.68
CA ALA A 57 11.09 4.07 -37.73
C ALA A 57 10.35 3.70 -36.48
N TRP A 58 10.87 2.74 -35.75
CA TRP A 58 10.35 2.40 -34.43
C TRP A 58 10.39 3.62 -33.51
N ASN A 59 9.28 3.87 -32.86
CA ASN A 59 9.17 4.92 -31.83
C ASN A 59 9.24 4.31 -30.43
N ARG A 60 8.65 3.12 -30.24
CA ARG A 60 8.72 2.40 -28.97
C ARG A 60 8.57 0.89 -29.22
N MET A 61 9.36 0.11 -28.48
CA MET A 61 9.17 -1.33 -28.43
C MET A 61 7.96 -1.67 -27.55
N GLY A 62 7.04 -2.48 -28.04
CA GLY A 62 5.95 -3.01 -27.24
C GLY A 62 6.36 -4.28 -26.49
N ASN A 63 5.63 -4.59 -25.43
CA ASN A 63 5.71 -5.85 -24.72
C ASN A 63 4.30 -6.43 -24.53
N SER A 64 3.94 -7.44 -25.31
CA SER A 64 2.62 -8.09 -25.25
C SER A 64 2.40 -8.92 -23.99
N GLN A 65 3.44 -9.14 -23.19
CA GLN A 65 3.36 -9.89 -21.94
C GLN A 65 3.12 -8.98 -20.72
N LEU A 66 3.00 -7.66 -20.90
CA LEU A 66 2.71 -6.74 -19.82
C LEU A 66 1.40 -7.11 -19.11
N LYS A 67 1.48 -7.15 -17.80
CA LYS A 67 0.37 -7.40 -16.88
C LYS A 67 0.08 -6.15 -16.07
N TRP A 68 -1.09 -6.09 -15.49
CA TRP A 68 -1.44 -5.06 -14.51
C TRP A 68 -0.60 -5.20 -13.25
N GLU A 69 -0.20 -4.08 -12.71
CA GLU A 69 0.41 -4.05 -11.39
C GLU A 69 -0.61 -4.50 -10.35
N THR A 70 -0.18 -5.32 -9.41
CA THR A 70 -1.05 -5.85 -8.36
C THR A 70 -0.52 -5.47 -7.00
N THR A 71 -1.39 -4.91 -6.16
CA THR A 71 -1.09 -4.60 -4.77
C THR A 71 -2.01 -5.41 -3.86
N GLU A 72 -1.39 -6.22 -3.01
CA GLU A 72 -2.04 -6.98 -1.93
C GLU A 72 -1.78 -6.27 -0.61
N THR A 73 -2.84 -5.98 0.14
CA THR A 73 -2.76 -5.37 1.46
C THR A 73 -3.41 -6.29 2.49
N PHE A 74 -2.69 -6.53 3.55
CA PHE A 74 -3.15 -7.27 4.73
C PHE A 74 -3.00 -6.39 5.96
N ASP A 75 -4.08 -6.28 6.75
CA ASP A 75 -4.12 -5.52 8.00
C ASP A 75 -4.70 -6.39 9.11
N ILE A 76 -4.10 -6.31 10.29
CA ILE A 76 -4.63 -6.87 11.52
C ILE A 76 -4.48 -5.85 12.65
N GLY A 77 -5.52 -5.66 13.43
CA GLY A 77 -5.52 -4.72 14.54
C GLY A 77 -6.17 -5.29 15.78
N LEU A 78 -5.72 -4.78 16.92
CA LEU A 78 -6.25 -5.05 18.25
C LEU A 78 -6.52 -3.72 18.94
N ASP A 79 -7.79 -3.48 19.27
CA ASP A 79 -8.23 -2.29 19.97
C ASP A 79 -8.75 -2.70 21.34
N GLY A 80 -8.37 -1.96 22.37
CA GLY A 80 -8.84 -2.24 23.71
C GLY A 80 -9.09 -0.97 24.54
N SER A 81 -10.01 -1.08 25.48
CA SER A 81 -10.32 0.01 26.42
C SER A 81 -10.44 -0.49 27.84
N PHE A 82 -9.93 0.33 28.77
CA PHE A 82 -9.87 0.04 30.20
C PHE A 82 -10.33 1.23 31.02
N PHE A 83 -10.70 0.97 32.28
CA PHE A 83 -11.04 1.99 33.30
C PHE A 83 -12.10 2.99 32.80
N ASN A 84 -13.26 2.49 32.34
CA ASN A 84 -14.33 3.32 31.80
C ASN A 84 -13.84 4.22 30.66
N ASN A 85 -13.08 3.61 29.69
CA ASN A 85 -12.48 4.29 28.56
C ASN A 85 -11.44 5.37 28.91
N ARG A 86 -10.92 5.38 30.12
CA ARG A 86 -9.82 6.29 30.49
C ARG A 86 -8.49 5.91 29.86
N LEU A 87 -8.30 4.60 29.60
CA LEU A 87 -7.14 4.10 28.88
C LEU A 87 -7.63 3.34 27.66
N THR A 88 -7.22 3.78 26.47
CA THR A 88 -7.46 3.06 25.23
C THR A 88 -6.14 2.80 24.54
N PHE A 89 -6.04 1.62 23.92
CA PHE A 89 -4.91 1.30 23.07
C PHE A 89 -5.40 0.75 21.74
N GLU A 90 -4.63 1.02 20.71
CA GLU A 90 -4.79 0.49 19.36
C GLU A 90 -3.44 -0.02 18.89
N LEU A 91 -3.36 -1.32 18.61
CA LEU A 91 -2.20 -1.95 18.01
C LEU A 91 -2.59 -2.42 16.61
N ALA A 92 -1.89 -1.96 15.61
CA ALA A 92 -2.11 -2.35 14.23
C ALA A 92 -0.81 -2.88 13.59
N TYR A 93 -0.93 -3.94 12.82
CA TYR A 93 0.10 -4.43 11.90
C TYR A 93 -0.46 -4.46 10.51
N TRP A 94 0.28 -3.92 9.56
CA TRP A 94 -0.08 -3.94 8.15
C TRP A 94 1.08 -4.38 7.27
N GLN A 95 0.74 -5.00 6.14
CA GLN A 95 1.68 -5.40 5.11
C GLN A 95 1.09 -5.11 3.74
N LYS A 96 1.84 -4.40 2.92
CA LYS A 96 1.50 -4.08 1.53
C LYS A 96 2.56 -4.68 0.61
N ASN A 97 2.13 -5.57 -0.29
CA ASN A 97 2.98 -6.20 -1.30
C ASN A 97 2.53 -5.70 -2.67
N SER A 98 3.36 -4.91 -3.34
CA SER A 98 3.16 -4.55 -4.74
C SER A 98 4.01 -5.47 -5.60
N LYS A 99 3.37 -6.13 -6.56
CA LYS A 99 3.95 -7.09 -7.49
C LYS A 99 3.72 -6.64 -8.92
N ASP A 100 4.52 -7.16 -9.82
CA ASP A 100 4.40 -6.92 -11.25
C ASP A 100 4.45 -5.41 -11.60
N LEU A 101 5.22 -4.63 -10.82
CA LEU A 101 5.42 -3.21 -11.12
C LEU A 101 6.11 -3.06 -12.46
N VAL A 102 5.55 -2.22 -13.32
CA VAL A 102 6.07 -1.96 -14.66
C VAL A 102 7.21 -0.97 -14.57
N LEU A 103 8.40 -1.43 -14.91
CA LEU A 103 9.61 -0.63 -14.93
C LEU A 103 10.22 -0.58 -16.32
N GLU A 104 10.92 0.49 -16.59
CA GLU A 104 11.70 0.65 -17.80
C GLU A 104 13.02 -0.12 -17.68
N VAL A 105 13.19 -1.12 -18.53
CA VAL A 105 14.36 -1.99 -18.57
C VAL A 105 15.34 -1.48 -19.60
N PRO A 106 16.56 -1.10 -19.22
CA PRO A 106 17.57 -0.65 -20.17
C PRO A 106 18.07 -1.81 -21.03
N THR A 107 18.33 -1.53 -22.30
CA THR A 107 18.88 -2.48 -23.28
C THR A 107 20.21 -1.97 -23.85
N ALA A 108 21.01 -2.89 -24.38
CA ALA A 108 22.24 -2.50 -25.06
C ALA A 108 21.93 -1.64 -26.31
N PRO A 109 22.68 -0.57 -26.58
CA PRO A 109 22.48 0.25 -27.78
C PRO A 109 22.55 -0.55 -29.09
N THR A 110 23.31 -1.65 -29.11
CA THR A 110 23.43 -2.57 -30.24
C THR A 110 22.17 -3.37 -30.52
N ALA A 111 21.22 -3.41 -29.61
CA ALA A 111 19.92 -4.08 -29.80
C ALA A 111 18.99 -3.32 -30.76
N GLY A 112 19.29 -2.06 -31.09
CA GLY A 112 18.53 -1.25 -32.03
C GLY A 112 17.12 -0.86 -31.49
N ILE A 113 16.91 -0.98 -30.18
CA ILE A 113 15.65 -0.63 -29.55
C ILE A 113 15.61 0.89 -29.31
N PRO A 114 14.50 1.57 -29.68
CA PRO A 114 14.35 2.99 -29.42
C PRO A 114 14.52 3.32 -27.94
N TYR A 115 15.20 4.43 -27.64
CA TYR A 115 15.54 4.88 -26.26
C TYR A 115 16.37 3.87 -25.47
N ASN A 116 16.85 2.75 -26.08
CA ASN A 116 17.58 1.68 -25.42
C ASN A 116 16.85 1.11 -24.19
N SER A 117 15.52 1.02 -24.27
CA SER A 117 14.70 0.55 -23.15
C SER A 117 13.36 0.00 -23.64
N TYR A 118 12.74 -0.82 -22.79
CA TYR A 118 11.37 -1.29 -22.94
C TYR A 118 10.72 -1.49 -21.56
N PHE A 119 9.40 -1.59 -21.52
CA PHE A 119 8.68 -1.80 -20.27
C PHE A 119 8.47 -3.28 -19.98
N ASP A 120 8.70 -3.68 -18.70
CA ASP A 120 8.46 -5.04 -18.24
C ASP A 120 8.02 -5.08 -16.78
N ASN A 121 7.31 -6.16 -16.39
CA ASN A 121 6.82 -6.39 -15.04
C ASN A 121 7.91 -7.05 -14.17
N ILE A 122 8.90 -6.28 -13.75
CA ILE A 122 10.05 -6.80 -12.98
C ILE A 122 10.10 -6.28 -11.54
N GLY A 123 9.30 -5.26 -11.21
CA GLY A 123 9.35 -4.62 -9.91
C GLY A 123 8.53 -5.36 -8.85
N LYS A 124 9.09 -5.43 -7.64
CA LYS A 124 8.38 -5.88 -6.43
C LYS A 124 8.77 -4.98 -5.27
N ILE A 125 7.77 -4.54 -4.51
CA ILE A 125 8.00 -3.74 -3.30
C ILE A 125 7.17 -4.34 -2.18
N LYS A 126 7.80 -4.56 -1.04
CA LYS A 126 7.13 -5.00 0.18
C LYS A 126 7.30 -3.96 1.27
N ASN A 127 6.19 -3.40 1.72
CA ASN A 127 6.11 -2.49 2.84
C ASN A 127 5.39 -3.19 3.98
N SER A 128 5.86 -3.02 5.21
CA SER A 128 5.18 -3.49 6.41
C SER A 128 5.40 -2.51 7.54
N GLY A 129 4.44 -2.43 8.44
CA GLY A 129 4.54 -1.55 9.58
C GLY A 129 3.75 -2.05 10.77
N MET A 130 4.12 -1.53 11.93
CA MET A 130 3.37 -1.66 13.18
C MET A 130 3.10 -0.26 13.71
N GLU A 131 1.91 -0.07 14.23
CA GLU A 131 1.49 1.18 14.84
C GLU A 131 0.88 0.86 16.19
N LEU A 132 1.35 1.56 17.23
CA LEU A 132 0.80 1.51 18.56
C LEU A 132 0.35 2.90 18.94
N THR A 133 -0.94 3.07 19.20
CA THR A 133 -1.51 4.29 19.75
C THR A 133 -2.05 4.01 21.13
N VAL A 134 -1.68 4.83 22.09
CA VAL A 134 -2.17 4.77 23.47
C VAL A 134 -2.71 6.13 23.85
N ASN A 135 -3.96 6.15 24.32
CA ASN A 135 -4.60 7.35 24.84
C ASN A 135 -4.93 7.12 26.31
N ALA A 136 -4.51 8.03 27.17
CA ALA A 136 -4.79 7.98 28.59
C ALA A 136 -5.40 9.30 29.08
N THR A 137 -6.58 9.23 29.68
CA THR A 137 -7.21 10.35 30.37
C THR A 137 -6.78 10.33 31.85
N ILE A 138 -5.80 11.18 32.17
CA ILE A 138 -5.19 11.22 33.52
C ILE A 138 -6.11 11.93 34.48
N ILE A 139 -6.63 13.09 34.09
CA ILE A 139 -7.54 13.90 34.90
C ILE A 139 -8.78 14.21 34.07
N ALA A 140 -9.95 13.91 34.62
CA ALA A 140 -11.24 14.30 34.07
C ALA A 140 -12.13 14.82 35.21
N THR A 141 -12.11 16.13 35.44
CA THR A 141 -12.96 16.84 36.39
C THR A 141 -13.82 17.85 35.64
N LYS A 142 -14.77 18.52 36.31
CA LYS A 142 -15.60 19.55 35.68
C LYS A 142 -14.80 20.70 35.09
N ASP A 143 -13.66 21.05 35.72
CA ASP A 143 -12.86 22.24 35.39
C ASP A 143 -11.54 21.89 34.70
N TRP A 144 -11.08 20.63 34.77
CA TRP A 144 -9.79 20.19 34.26
C TRP A 144 -9.90 18.86 33.50
N ASN A 145 -9.40 18.83 32.27
CA ASN A 145 -9.30 17.61 31.46
C ASN A 145 -7.87 17.47 30.92
N TRP A 146 -7.19 16.41 31.33
CA TRP A 146 -5.81 16.14 30.91
C TRP A 146 -5.74 14.79 30.22
N GLN A 147 -5.30 14.79 28.95
CA GLN A 147 -5.16 13.60 28.12
C GLN A 147 -3.72 13.48 27.62
N LEU A 148 -3.17 12.27 27.66
CA LEU A 148 -1.91 11.91 27.05
C LEU A 148 -2.20 11.03 25.84
N ILE A 149 -1.68 11.42 24.67
CA ILE A 149 -1.76 10.66 23.43
C ILE A 149 -0.35 10.33 23.00
N SER A 150 -0.05 9.05 22.83
CA SER A 150 1.24 8.58 22.33
C SER A 150 1.01 7.68 21.12
N THR A 151 1.67 8.00 20.00
CA THR A 151 1.64 7.18 18.78
C THR A 151 3.07 6.82 18.39
N SER A 152 3.33 5.54 18.18
CA SER A 152 4.64 5.03 17.80
C SER A 152 4.53 4.20 16.51
N PRO A 153 4.81 4.79 15.34
CA PRO A 153 4.87 4.06 14.08
C PRO A 153 6.24 3.41 13.87
N ARG A 154 6.26 2.20 13.33
CA ARG A 154 7.47 1.51 12.87
C ARG A 154 7.25 1.00 11.45
N LEU A 155 8.06 1.48 10.50
CA LEU A 155 7.98 1.14 9.08
C LEU A 155 9.19 0.34 8.64
N ARG A 156 8.97 -0.59 7.70
CA ARG A 156 10.02 -1.35 7.02
C ARG A 156 9.66 -1.50 5.54
N THR A 157 10.57 -1.09 4.67
CA THR A 157 10.49 -1.28 3.21
C THR A 157 11.57 -2.25 2.73
N ARG A 158 11.24 -3.11 1.81
CA ARG A 158 12.15 -4.06 1.15
C ARG A 158 11.84 -4.15 -0.35
#